data_5ef54fb733e59da5fb25823f95de5587
#
_entry.id   5ef54fb733e59da5fb25823f95de5587
#
_cell.length_a   1.000
_cell.length_b   1.000
_cell.length_c   1.000
_cell.angle_alpha   90.00
_cell.angle_beta   90.00
_cell.angle_gamma   90.00
#
_symmetry.space_group_name_H-M   'P 1'
#
loop_
_entity.id
_entity.type
_entity.pdbx_description
1 polymer ?
#
loop_
_entity_poly.entity_id
_entity_poly.type
_entity_poly.pdbx_seq_one_letter_code
_entity_poly.pdbx_strand_id
1 'polypeptide(L)'
;VVLSHLVAFYGIKLAPEPDYPPPKNSEWAWLVTGYSECIDSFFAFGLFALAKQSGFFPAELVETFEPVIQEEARHILFFANWVAWHRRNLSWWRRIAFEARVLGVWAFLIWERIGIARGIDADGEVQDANFAMTGGSAVTGDDLSPRLLIELCLGENERRMAGYDRRLLRPTTVPFLARIARRLLGRPKAPTTGTGEMR
;
A
#
# COMPACT_ATOMS: atom_id res chain seq x y z
N VAL A 1 -13.62 10.73 12.19
CA VAL A 1 -15.00 11.24 12.03
C VAL A 1 -15.84 10.31 11.17
N VAL A 2 -15.47 10.04 9.87
CA VAL A 2 -16.28 9.17 8.97
C VAL A 2 -16.46 7.76 9.55
N LEU A 3 -15.35 7.10 9.93
CA LEU A 3 -15.41 5.75 10.48
C LEU A 3 -16.22 5.69 11.79
N SER A 4 -16.09 6.67 12.67
CA SER A 4 -16.88 6.70 13.91
C SER A 4 -18.38 6.86 13.65
N HIS A 5 -18.77 7.61 12.62
CA HIS A 5 -20.18 7.70 12.20
C HIS A 5 -20.69 6.39 11.62
N LEU A 6 -19.88 5.70 10.78
CA LEU A 6 -20.26 4.38 10.25
C LEU A 6 -20.41 3.34 11.35
N VAL A 7 -19.47 3.29 12.30
CA VAL A 7 -19.53 2.40 13.46
C VAL A 7 -20.82 2.64 14.26
N ALA A 8 -21.16 3.92 14.52
CA ALA A 8 -22.38 4.28 15.23
C ALA A 8 -23.64 3.92 14.44
N PHE A 9 -23.66 4.22 13.14
CA PHE A 9 -24.80 3.96 12.25
C PHE A 9 -25.13 2.47 12.14
N TYR A 10 -24.11 1.63 11.99
CA TYR A 10 -24.28 0.17 11.89
C TYR A 10 -24.33 -0.55 13.24
N GLY A 11 -24.24 0.17 14.36
CA GLY A 11 -24.24 -0.43 15.70
C GLY A 11 -23.08 -1.40 15.95
N ILE A 12 -21.93 -1.18 15.31
CA ILE A 12 -20.76 -2.05 15.44
C ILE A 12 -20.17 -1.89 16.83
N LYS A 13 -20.10 -2.98 17.58
CA LYS A 13 -19.44 -3.02 18.88
C LYS A 13 -17.94 -3.17 18.65
N LEU A 14 -17.21 -2.11 18.95
CA LEU A 14 -15.74 -2.17 18.94
C LEU A 14 -15.24 -2.81 20.24
N ALA A 15 -14.14 -3.55 20.15
CA ALA A 15 -13.39 -3.96 21.31
C ALA A 15 -12.86 -2.71 22.05
N PRO A 16 -12.63 -2.79 23.38
CA PRO A 16 -11.95 -1.73 24.10
C PRO A 16 -10.63 -1.36 23.42
N GLU A 17 -10.33 -0.08 23.35
CA GLU A 17 -9.07 0.37 22.80
C GLU A 17 -7.92 -0.20 23.65
N PRO A 18 -6.95 -0.90 23.03
CA PRO A 18 -5.83 -1.44 23.77
C PRO A 18 -4.91 -0.31 24.27
N ASP A 19 -4.24 -0.53 25.38
CA ASP A 19 -3.20 0.38 25.84
C ASP A 19 -2.03 0.39 24.83
N TYR A 20 -1.74 1.58 24.30
CA TYR A 20 -0.59 1.80 23.41
C TYR A 20 0.58 2.40 24.19
N PRO A 21 1.50 1.61 24.72
CA PRO A 21 2.67 2.17 25.39
C PRO A 21 3.53 2.93 24.37
N PRO A 22 4.17 4.04 24.80
CA PRO A 22 5.03 4.80 23.91
C PRO A 22 6.16 3.90 23.39
N PRO A 23 6.55 4.01 22.11
CA PRO A 23 7.59 3.17 21.55
C PRO A 23 8.93 3.42 22.21
N LYS A 24 9.67 2.36 22.56
CA LYS A 24 11.02 2.45 23.16
C LYS A 24 12.01 3.21 22.29
N ASN A 25 11.83 3.19 20.99
CA ASN A 25 12.62 3.93 20.01
C ASN A 25 11.67 4.63 19.01
N SER A 26 11.42 5.90 19.25
CA SER A 26 10.50 6.70 18.45
C SER A 26 10.96 6.87 17.00
N GLU A 27 12.28 6.96 16.75
CA GLU A 27 12.80 7.05 15.38
C GLU A 27 12.60 5.74 14.61
N TRP A 28 12.81 4.58 15.24
CA TRP A 28 12.51 3.29 14.64
C TRP A 28 11.03 3.16 14.31
N ALA A 29 10.15 3.44 15.28
CA ALA A 29 8.71 3.36 15.10
C ALA A 29 8.24 4.29 13.98
N TRP A 30 8.74 5.52 13.95
CA TRP A 30 8.43 6.48 12.89
C TRP A 30 8.86 6.00 11.50
N LEU A 31 10.05 5.42 11.38
CA LEU A 31 10.55 4.87 10.12
C LEU A 31 9.73 3.64 9.68
N VAL A 32 9.40 2.74 10.61
CA VAL A 32 8.54 1.57 10.32
C VAL A 32 7.19 2.04 9.80
N THR A 33 6.50 2.91 10.53
CA THR A 33 5.19 3.44 10.11
C THR A 33 5.29 4.12 8.75
N GLY A 34 6.21 5.06 8.56
CA GLY A 34 6.28 5.83 7.33
C GLY A 34 6.67 4.99 6.09
N TYR A 35 7.56 4.03 6.22
CA TYR A 35 7.87 3.11 5.11
C TYR A 35 6.77 2.09 4.87
N SER A 36 6.08 1.62 5.92
CA SER A 36 4.89 0.79 5.79
C SER A 36 3.80 1.53 5.01
N GLU A 37 3.48 2.77 5.40
CA GLU A 37 2.53 3.61 4.67
C GLU A 37 2.90 3.81 3.20
N CYS A 38 4.19 3.99 2.89
CA CYS A 38 4.63 4.06 1.49
C CYS A 38 4.34 2.80 0.69
N ILE A 39 4.42 1.62 1.32
CA ILE A 39 4.10 0.34 0.69
C ILE A 39 2.59 0.18 0.57
N ASP A 40 1.88 0.35 1.68
CA ASP A 40 0.46 0.06 1.80
C ASP A 40 -0.38 1.04 0.95
N SER A 41 -0.06 2.33 0.97
CA SER A 41 -0.72 3.34 0.14
C SER A 41 -0.48 3.11 -1.36
N PHE A 42 0.71 2.62 -1.74
CA PHE A 42 0.99 2.30 -3.15
C PHE A 42 0.03 1.22 -3.67
N PHE A 43 -0.23 0.17 -2.89
CA PHE A 43 -1.19 -0.87 -3.24
C PHE A 43 -2.63 -0.39 -3.08
N ALA A 44 -2.93 0.36 -2.01
CA ALA A 44 -4.27 0.91 -1.77
C ALA A 44 -4.73 1.82 -2.94
N PHE A 45 -3.85 2.60 -3.53
CA PHE A 45 -4.18 3.44 -4.68
C PHE A 45 -4.65 2.61 -5.88
N GLY A 46 -3.95 1.53 -6.20
CA GLY A 46 -4.32 0.64 -7.31
C GLY A 46 -5.60 -0.14 -7.03
N LEU A 47 -5.73 -0.70 -5.82
CA LEU A 47 -6.92 -1.45 -5.40
C LEU A 47 -8.16 -0.54 -5.37
N PHE A 48 -8.02 0.70 -4.90
CA PHE A 48 -9.11 1.66 -4.91
C PHE A 48 -9.55 2.04 -6.32
N ALA A 49 -8.60 2.23 -7.24
CA ALA A 49 -8.90 2.46 -8.65
C ALA A 49 -9.63 1.27 -9.28
N LEU A 50 -9.21 0.07 -8.95
CA LEU A 50 -9.87 -1.17 -9.37
C LEU A 50 -11.29 -1.25 -8.83
N ALA A 51 -11.49 -1.01 -7.54
CA ALA A 51 -12.80 -1.01 -6.90
C ALA A 51 -13.75 0.02 -7.54
N LYS A 52 -13.23 1.20 -7.90
CA LYS A 52 -13.97 2.23 -8.61
C LYS A 52 -14.36 1.81 -10.03
N GLN A 53 -13.46 1.15 -10.76
CA GLN A 53 -13.69 0.73 -12.15
C GLN A 53 -14.64 -0.47 -12.25
N SER A 54 -14.62 -1.36 -11.27
CA SER A 54 -15.45 -2.57 -11.26
C SER A 54 -16.93 -2.30 -11.00
N GLY A 55 -17.28 -1.15 -10.41
CA GLY A 55 -18.64 -0.87 -9.96
C GLY A 55 -19.12 -1.78 -8.82
N PHE A 56 -18.22 -2.55 -8.20
CA PHE A 56 -18.56 -3.44 -7.08
C PHE A 56 -19.07 -2.70 -5.85
N PHE A 57 -18.51 -1.52 -5.58
CA PHE A 57 -18.95 -0.66 -4.49
C PHE A 57 -19.93 0.41 -4.98
N PRO A 58 -20.91 0.83 -4.16
CA PRO A 58 -21.76 1.97 -4.46
C PRO A 58 -20.93 3.24 -4.73
N ALA A 59 -21.36 4.05 -5.69
CA ALA A 59 -20.65 5.26 -6.08
C ALA A 59 -20.44 6.22 -4.91
N GLU A 60 -21.44 6.36 -4.06
CA GLU A 60 -21.43 7.22 -2.87
C GLU A 60 -20.34 6.79 -1.87
N LEU A 61 -20.10 5.47 -1.74
CA LEU A 61 -19.03 4.96 -0.89
C LEU A 61 -17.66 5.32 -1.47
N VAL A 62 -17.49 5.12 -2.76
CA VAL A 62 -16.24 5.46 -3.47
C VAL A 62 -15.95 6.97 -3.37
N GLU A 63 -16.94 7.82 -3.59
CA GLU A 63 -16.82 9.28 -3.48
C GLU A 63 -16.46 9.72 -2.06
N THR A 64 -17.03 9.06 -1.04
CA THR A 64 -16.74 9.34 0.37
C THR A 64 -15.29 9.03 0.73
N PHE A 65 -14.73 7.95 0.16
CA PHE A 65 -13.35 7.53 0.48
C PHE A 65 -12.28 8.15 -0.43
N GLU A 66 -12.64 8.70 -1.60
CA GLU A 66 -11.67 9.33 -2.51
C GLU A 66 -10.80 10.41 -1.84
N PRO A 67 -11.35 11.35 -1.02
CA PRO A 67 -10.53 12.31 -0.29
C PRO A 67 -9.61 11.67 0.74
N VAL A 68 -10.05 10.60 1.41
CA VAL A 68 -9.25 9.87 2.42
C VAL A 68 -8.03 9.24 1.74
N ILE A 69 -8.26 8.53 0.63
CA ILE A 69 -7.17 7.92 -0.15
C ILE A 69 -6.23 8.98 -0.73
N GLN A 70 -6.73 10.18 -1.05
CA GLN A 70 -5.89 11.28 -1.51
C GLN A 70 -5.03 11.87 -0.38
N GLU A 71 -5.51 11.88 0.87
CA GLU A 71 -4.72 12.30 2.03
C GLU A 71 -3.51 11.41 2.27
N GLU A 72 -3.61 10.10 1.98
CA GLU A 72 -2.47 9.18 2.10
C GLU A 72 -1.29 9.62 1.22
N ALA A 73 -1.56 10.18 0.03
CA ALA A 73 -0.51 10.76 -0.80
C ALA A 73 0.23 11.91 -0.10
N ARG A 74 -0.46 12.70 0.73
CA ARG A 74 0.14 13.79 1.52
C ARG A 74 1.00 13.23 2.64
N HIS A 75 0.54 12.19 3.35
CA HIS A 75 1.28 11.55 4.43
C HIS A 75 2.61 11.00 3.94
N ILE A 76 2.62 10.24 2.86
CA ILE A 76 3.84 9.67 2.30
C ILE A 76 4.78 10.72 1.71
N LEU A 77 4.26 11.81 1.13
CA LEU A 77 5.08 12.95 0.70
C LEU A 77 5.73 13.64 1.90
N PHE A 78 4.96 13.90 2.97
CA PHE A 78 5.51 14.46 4.20
C PHE A 78 6.63 13.58 4.75
N PHE A 79 6.40 12.27 4.88
CA PHE A 79 7.40 11.33 5.37
C PHE A 79 8.67 11.32 4.51
N ALA A 80 8.54 11.23 3.19
CA ALA A 80 9.69 11.23 2.28
C ALA A 80 10.55 12.49 2.41
N ASN A 81 9.91 13.65 2.53
CA ASN A 81 10.60 14.93 2.69
C ASN A 81 11.20 15.09 4.08
N TRP A 82 10.53 14.60 5.13
CA TRP A 82 11.06 14.54 6.49
C TRP A 82 12.34 13.68 6.54
N VAL A 83 12.33 12.49 5.95
CA VAL A 83 13.51 11.62 5.88
C VAL A 83 14.68 12.34 5.20
N ALA A 84 14.44 13.01 4.09
CA ALA A 84 15.46 13.76 3.38
C ALA A 84 16.00 14.95 4.21
N TRP A 85 15.12 15.67 4.87
CA TRP A 85 15.48 16.77 5.78
C TRP A 85 16.29 16.25 6.97
N HIS A 86 15.82 15.17 7.61
CA HIS A 86 16.48 14.57 8.76
C HIS A 86 17.92 14.13 8.40
N ARG A 87 18.08 13.41 7.29
CA ARG A 87 19.40 13.01 6.76
C ARG A 87 20.37 14.18 6.58
N ARG A 88 19.90 15.32 6.10
CA ARG A 88 20.73 16.50 5.86
C ARG A 88 21.19 17.16 7.16
N ASN A 89 20.39 17.04 8.25
CA ASN A 89 20.68 17.65 9.52
C ASN A 89 21.45 16.74 10.49
N LEU A 90 21.70 15.49 10.13
CA LEU A 90 22.53 14.57 10.90
C LEU A 90 24.02 14.82 10.62
N SER A 91 24.83 14.74 11.71
CA SER A 91 26.28 14.59 11.54
C SER A 91 26.61 13.29 10.79
N TRP A 92 27.75 13.22 10.14
CA TRP A 92 28.12 12.09 9.28
C TRP A 92 28.04 10.72 10.00
N TRP A 93 28.50 10.63 11.25
CA TRP A 93 28.38 9.39 12.06
C TRP A 93 26.93 8.99 12.32
N ARG A 94 26.10 9.96 12.73
CA ARG A 94 24.67 9.72 12.96
C ARG A 94 23.96 9.34 11.66
N ARG A 95 24.41 9.87 10.55
CA ARG A 95 23.87 9.52 9.23
C ARG A 95 24.15 8.06 8.88
N ILE A 96 25.36 7.55 9.14
CA ILE A 96 25.67 6.13 8.92
C ILE A 96 24.76 5.24 9.79
N ALA A 97 24.60 5.57 11.06
CA ALA A 97 23.71 4.85 11.97
C ALA A 97 22.24 4.90 11.51
N PHE A 98 21.80 6.05 11.01
CA PHE A 98 20.47 6.24 10.45
C PHE A 98 20.25 5.36 9.20
N GLU A 99 21.21 5.34 8.25
CA GLU A 99 21.10 4.49 7.05
C GLU A 99 21.07 3.00 7.40
N ALA A 100 21.88 2.56 8.38
CA ALA A 100 21.83 1.20 8.88
C ALA A 100 20.45 0.88 9.49
N ARG A 101 19.86 1.81 10.20
CA ARG A 101 18.50 1.68 10.76
C ARG A 101 17.44 1.61 9.65
N VAL A 102 17.54 2.45 8.64
CA VAL A 102 16.66 2.40 7.46
C VAL A 102 16.74 1.04 6.77
N LEU A 103 17.94 0.48 6.57
CA LEU A 103 18.11 -0.86 6.03
C LEU A 103 17.47 -1.94 6.92
N GLY A 104 17.64 -1.82 8.25
CA GLY A 104 16.98 -2.71 9.21
C GLY A 104 15.45 -2.65 9.14
N VAL A 105 14.89 -1.45 9.00
CA VAL A 105 13.43 -1.24 8.83
C VAL A 105 12.95 -1.90 7.53
N TRP A 106 13.66 -1.71 6.41
CA TRP A 106 13.29 -2.38 5.16
C TRP A 106 13.36 -3.90 5.25
N ALA A 107 14.41 -4.45 5.89
CA ALA A 107 14.51 -5.89 6.12
C ALA A 107 13.36 -6.41 6.98
N PHE A 108 12.99 -5.69 8.05
CA PHE A 108 11.85 -5.99 8.91
C PHE A 108 10.54 -5.98 8.12
N LEU A 109 10.25 -4.91 7.37
CA LEU A 109 9.02 -4.78 6.58
C LEU A 109 8.90 -5.85 5.49
N ILE A 110 10.00 -6.19 4.82
CA ILE A 110 10.01 -7.28 3.83
C ILE A 110 9.69 -8.61 4.51
N TRP A 111 10.33 -8.89 5.65
CA TRP A 111 10.06 -10.12 6.40
C TRP A 111 8.61 -10.21 6.87
N GLU A 112 8.07 -9.12 7.41
CA GLU A 112 6.67 -9.02 7.83
C GLU A 112 5.71 -9.28 6.66
N ARG A 113 5.93 -8.64 5.49
CA ARG A 113 5.08 -8.83 4.30
C ARG A 113 5.17 -10.25 3.74
N ILE A 114 6.35 -10.91 3.82
CA ILE A 114 6.49 -12.32 3.47
C ILE A 114 5.68 -13.20 4.44
N GLY A 115 5.69 -12.88 5.74
CA GLY A 115 4.87 -13.55 6.75
C GLY A 115 3.38 -13.46 6.44
N ILE A 116 2.89 -12.25 6.21
CA ILE A 116 1.50 -11.99 5.81
C ILE A 116 1.15 -12.75 4.52
N ALA A 117 2.01 -12.69 3.50
CA ALA A 117 1.78 -13.39 2.23
C ALA A 117 1.77 -14.92 2.39
N ARG A 118 2.36 -15.47 3.44
CA ARG A 118 2.32 -16.90 3.77
C ARG A 118 1.14 -17.29 4.68
N GLY A 119 0.30 -16.33 5.07
CA GLY A 119 -0.85 -16.55 5.94
C GLY A 119 -0.49 -16.81 7.41
N ILE A 120 0.68 -16.36 7.83
CA ILE A 120 1.14 -16.49 9.22
C ILE A 120 1.20 -15.08 9.79
N ASP A 121 0.39 -14.78 10.78
CA ASP A 121 0.47 -13.52 11.53
C ASP A 121 1.53 -13.59 12.66
N ALA A 122 1.66 -12.48 13.39
CA ALA A 122 2.63 -12.38 14.49
C ALA A 122 2.36 -13.38 15.63
N ASP A 123 1.13 -13.84 15.77
CA ASP A 123 0.68 -14.78 16.80
C ASP A 123 0.66 -16.24 16.30
N GLY A 124 1.02 -16.46 15.02
CA GLY A 124 1.08 -17.79 14.42
C GLY A 124 -0.29 -18.32 13.96
N GLU A 125 -1.33 -17.51 14.01
CA GLU A 125 -2.63 -17.86 13.46
C GLU A 125 -2.65 -17.70 11.93
N VAL A 126 -3.36 -18.61 11.24
CA VAL A 126 -3.52 -18.54 9.79
C VAL A 126 -4.58 -17.48 9.48
N GLN A 127 -4.14 -16.33 8.96
CA GLN A 127 -5.04 -15.33 8.40
C GLN A 127 -5.23 -15.56 6.90
N ASP A 128 -6.37 -15.12 6.37
CA ASP A 128 -6.55 -15.01 4.91
C ASP A 128 -5.68 -13.85 4.37
N ALA A 129 -4.39 -14.13 4.27
CA ALA A 129 -3.37 -13.17 3.85
C ALA A 129 -3.52 -12.73 2.40
N ASN A 130 -4.39 -13.39 1.64
CA ASN A 130 -4.69 -13.07 0.27
C ASN A 130 -5.88 -12.11 0.12
N PHE A 131 -6.34 -11.48 1.21
CA PHE A 131 -7.49 -10.58 1.14
C PHE A 131 -7.36 -9.54 -0.01
N ALA A 132 -6.18 -8.99 -0.24
CA ALA A 132 -5.95 -8.05 -1.34
C ALA A 132 -6.07 -8.72 -2.72
N MET A 133 -5.65 -9.99 -2.86
CA MET A 133 -5.72 -10.74 -4.12
C MET A 133 -7.09 -11.37 -4.31
N THR A 134 -7.64 -12.02 -3.28
CA THR A 134 -8.97 -12.63 -3.30
C THR A 134 -10.07 -11.58 -3.34
N GLY A 135 -9.93 -10.47 -2.60
CA GLY A 135 -10.82 -9.32 -2.68
C GLY A 135 -10.76 -8.67 -4.06
N GLY A 136 -9.58 -8.53 -4.65
CA GLY A 136 -9.40 -8.05 -6.02
C GLY A 136 -10.09 -8.95 -7.05
N SER A 137 -9.93 -10.27 -6.96
CA SER A 137 -10.59 -11.23 -7.83
C SER A 137 -12.12 -11.23 -7.67
N ALA A 138 -12.63 -11.11 -6.45
CA ALA A 138 -14.07 -10.97 -6.19
C ALA A 138 -14.65 -9.68 -6.80
N VAL A 139 -13.86 -8.60 -6.81
CA VAL A 139 -14.26 -7.30 -7.36
C VAL A 139 -14.22 -7.31 -8.89
N THR A 140 -13.32 -8.05 -9.53
CA THR A 140 -13.16 -8.06 -10.99
C THR A 140 -13.93 -9.16 -11.70
N GLY A 141 -14.38 -10.19 -10.97
CA GLY A 141 -15.07 -11.35 -11.56
C GLY A 141 -14.19 -12.26 -12.42
N ASP A 142 -12.99 -11.84 -12.73
CA ASP A 142 -11.99 -12.58 -13.55
C ASP A 142 -10.60 -12.45 -12.92
N ASP A 143 -9.68 -13.33 -13.31
CA ASP A 143 -8.32 -13.41 -12.79
C ASP A 143 -7.58 -12.07 -12.83
N LEU A 144 -7.57 -11.36 -11.71
CA LEU A 144 -6.74 -10.16 -11.55
C LEU A 144 -5.27 -10.56 -11.69
N SER A 145 -4.68 -10.30 -12.82
CA SER A 145 -3.26 -10.62 -13.00
C SER A 145 -2.41 -9.71 -12.12
N PRO A 146 -1.39 -10.25 -11.42
CA PRO A 146 -0.47 -9.45 -10.61
C PRO A 146 0.17 -8.30 -11.40
N ARG A 147 0.37 -8.49 -12.68
CA ARG A 147 0.89 -7.47 -13.58
C ARG A 147 -0.07 -6.29 -13.75
N LEU A 148 -1.35 -6.57 -13.97
CA LEU A 148 -2.39 -5.53 -14.09
C LEU A 148 -2.50 -4.71 -12.81
N LEU A 149 -2.50 -5.38 -11.66
CA LEU A 149 -2.52 -4.69 -10.37
C LEU A 149 -1.31 -3.76 -10.22
N ILE A 150 -0.09 -4.21 -10.54
CA ILE A 150 1.11 -3.37 -10.48
C ILE A 150 1.00 -2.19 -11.45
N GLU A 151 0.46 -2.36 -12.64
CA GLU A 151 0.27 -1.29 -13.62
C GLU A 151 -0.72 -0.24 -13.10
N LEU A 152 -1.83 -0.66 -12.50
CA LEU A 152 -2.79 0.23 -11.84
C LEU A 152 -2.14 0.98 -10.67
N CYS A 153 -1.42 0.28 -9.79
CA CYS A 153 -0.70 0.92 -8.67
C CYS A 153 0.29 1.98 -9.14
N LEU A 154 1.07 1.70 -10.19
CA LEU A 154 2.02 2.67 -10.75
C LEU A 154 1.31 3.89 -11.32
N GLY A 155 0.26 3.69 -12.12
CA GLY A 155 -0.51 4.78 -12.72
C GLY A 155 -1.21 5.66 -11.67
N GLU A 156 -1.86 5.05 -10.70
CA GLU A 156 -2.54 5.77 -9.63
C GLU A 156 -1.57 6.50 -8.70
N ASN A 157 -0.43 5.91 -8.37
CA ASN A 157 0.59 6.60 -7.58
C ASN A 157 1.09 7.87 -8.30
N GLU A 158 1.34 7.81 -9.61
CA GLU A 158 1.73 8.99 -10.40
C GLU A 158 0.60 10.04 -10.44
N ARG A 159 -0.64 9.63 -10.67
CA ARG A 159 -1.82 10.49 -10.71
C ARG A 159 -2.01 11.25 -9.39
N ARG A 160 -1.98 10.53 -8.26
CA ARG A 160 -2.20 11.13 -6.95
C ARG A 160 -1.08 12.07 -6.52
N MET A 161 0.14 11.79 -6.93
CA MET A 161 1.29 12.67 -6.67
C MET A 161 1.35 13.90 -7.58
N ALA A 162 0.69 13.89 -8.74
CA ALA A 162 0.78 14.96 -9.73
C ALA A 162 0.22 16.31 -9.24
N GLY A 163 -0.75 16.29 -8.32
CA GLY A 163 -1.37 17.49 -7.76
C GLY A 163 -0.51 18.27 -6.76
N TYR A 164 0.62 17.70 -6.32
CA TYR A 164 1.49 18.32 -5.32
C TYR A 164 2.68 19.05 -5.96
N ASP A 165 3.25 20.00 -5.22
CA ASP A 165 4.40 20.78 -5.65
C ASP A 165 5.54 19.87 -6.14
N ARG A 166 6.06 20.16 -7.33
CA ARG A 166 7.12 19.37 -7.99
C ARG A 166 8.45 19.40 -7.24
N ARG A 167 8.67 20.36 -6.35
CA ARG A 167 9.86 20.47 -5.51
C ARG A 167 9.86 19.43 -4.37
N LEU A 168 8.71 18.89 -4.01
CA LEU A 168 8.62 17.83 -3.01
C LEU A 168 9.23 16.53 -3.55
N LEU A 169 10.05 15.91 -2.72
CA LEU A 169 10.58 14.58 -3.01
C LEU A 169 9.46 13.54 -2.94
N ARG A 170 9.45 12.66 -3.91
CA ARG A 170 8.49 11.56 -3.99
C ARG A 170 9.14 10.25 -3.59
N PRO A 171 8.42 9.34 -2.92
CA PRO A 171 8.93 8.01 -2.64
C PRO A 171 9.21 7.27 -3.96
N THR A 172 10.43 6.78 -4.13
CA THR A 172 10.87 6.12 -5.38
C THR A 172 11.07 4.63 -5.23
N THR A 173 11.34 4.14 -4.02
CA THR A 173 11.74 2.75 -3.77
C THR A 173 10.65 1.76 -4.17
N VAL A 174 9.42 1.94 -3.67
CA VAL A 174 8.28 1.04 -3.97
C VAL A 174 7.94 1.08 -5.46
N PRO A 175 7.74 2.24 -6.11
CA PRO A 175 7.52 2.30 -7.55
C PRO A 175 8.65 1.69 -8.39
N PHE A 176 9.92 1.82 -7.94
CA PHE A 176 11.06 1.19 -8.62
C PHE A 176 10.99 -0.33 -8.54
N LEU A 177 10.78 -0.90 -7.36
CA LEU A 177 10.61 -2.34 -7.17
C LEU A 177 9.41 -2.88 -7.94
N ALA A 178 8.30 -2.16 -7.96
CA ALA A 178 7.11 -2.49 -8.74
C ALA A 178 7.40 -2.55 -10.25
N ARG A 179 8.20 -1.60 -10.78
CA ARG A 179 8.62 -1.65 -12.20
C ARG A 179 9.48 -2.85 -12.51
N ILE A 180 10.36 -3.26 -11.59
CA ILE A 180 11.16 -4.50 -11.73
C ILE A 180 10.25 -5.71 -11.73
N ALA A 181 9.36 -5.84 -10.74
CA ALA A 181 8.40 -6.94 -10.64
C ALA A 181 7.54 -7.06 -11.91
N ARG A 182 7.04 -5.93 -12.44
CA ARG A 182 6.29 -5.88 -13.70
C ARG A 182 7.08 -6.46 -14.88
N ARG A 183 8.39 -6.19 -14.95
CA ARG A 183 9.26 -6.74 -16.02
C ARG A 183 9.44 -8.25 -15.89
N LEU A 184 9.57 -8.74 -14.65
CA LEU A 184 9.79 -10.17 -14.38
C LEU A 184 8.53 -11.02 -14.60
N LEU A 185 7.34 -10.45 -14.35
CA LEU A 185 6.05 -11.14 -14.53
C LEU A 185 5.68 -11.41 -16.00
N GLY A 186 6.50 -11.01 -16.96
CA GLY A 186 6.27 -11.27 -18.39
C GLY A 186 5.05 -10.55 -18.96
N ARG A 187 4.80 -10.72 -20.26
CA ARG A 187 3.56 -10.27 -20.90
C ARG A 187 2.47 -11.32 -20.66
N PRO A 188 1.19 -10.89 -20.41
CA PRO A 188 0.09 -11.84 -20.37
C PRO A 188 0.05 -12.62 -21.67
N LYS A 189 -0.13 -13.94 -21.61
CA LYS A 189 -0.44 -14.74 -22.79
C LYS A 189 -1.72 -14.17 -23.39
N ALA A 190 -1.69 -13.85 -24.68
CA ALA A 190 -2.91 -13.46 -25.40
C ALA A 190 -3.96 -14.56 -25.21
N PRO A 191 -5.24 -14.21 -25.02
CA PRO A 191 -6.31 -15.20 -24.95
C PRO A 191 -6.24 -16.04 -26.24
N THR A 192 -6.10 -17.33 -26.08
CA THR A 192 -6.25 -18.26 -27.19
C THR A 192 -7.69 -18.15 -27.66
N THR A 193 -7.91 -17.44 -28.75
CA THR A 193 -9.17 -17.48 -29.50
C THR A 193 -9.33 -18.92 -29.95
N GLY A 194 -10.10 -19.69 -29.16
CA GLY A 194 -10.56 -21.00 -29.57
C GLY A 194 -11.45 -20.81 -30.77
N THR A 195 -10.90 -21.06 -31.97
CA THR A 195 -11.67 -21.32 -33.19
C THR A 195 -12.42 -22.62 -32.94
N GLY A 196 -13.66 -22.48 -32.44
CA GLY A 196 -14.62 -23.57 -32.44
C GLY A 196 -14.95 -23.88 -33.88
N GLU A 197 -14.30 -24.89 -34.44
CA GLU A 197 -14.80 -25.59 -35.63
C GLU A 197 -16.14 -26.21 -35.28
N MET A 198 -17.23 -25.57 -35.76
CA MET A 198 -18.50 -26.27 -35.90
C MET A 198 -18.36 -27.33 -37.02
N ARG A 199 -18.48 -28.57 -36.64
CA ARG A 199 -18.93 -29.66 -37.50
C ARG A 199 -20.28 -30.15 -37.04
#